data_b71d1aa97a5fdbfd1a336bcbf3ff6d61
#
_entry.id   b71d1aa97a5fdbfd1a336bcbf3ff6d61
#
_cell.length_a   1.000
_cell.length_b   1.000
_cell.length_c   1.000
_cell.angle_alpha   90.00
_cell.angle_beta   90.00
_cell.angle_gamma   90.00
#
_symmetry.space_group_name_H-M   'P 1'
#
loop_
_entity.id
_entity.type
_entity.pdbx_description
1 polymer ?
#
loop_
_entity_poly.entity_id
_entity_poly.type
_entity_poly.pdbx_seq_one_letter_code
_entity_poly.pdbx_strand_id
1 'polypeptide(L)'
;IVLSLLFMGIFSPAFANSIKWSMPGDSLTLDPHAQNEGPTHMVSRQVYEGLVTPGINMEILPQLAESWETTAADTWVFNIRKGVKFHDGSDLTASDIAFSINRAKTAPSDMVDLIKSIKSASALDDHTVQVVTDGPNPILLNQLTQIFVMSEDWAKANDCEVSYNWDAGETSYCASNANGTGPFKITFREQDVRTVFEKNNDWWGDDSTFNVDTIELLPI
;
A
#
# COMPACT_ATOMS: atom_id res chain seq x y z
N ILE A 1 -13.05 39.07 47.14
CA ILE A 1 -13.76 38.86 45.86
C ILE A 1 -12.73 38.34 44.87
N VAL A 2 -12.74 37.04 44.61
CA VAL A 2 -11.88 36.41 43.63
C VAL A 2 -12.66 36.32 42.30
N LEU A 3 -12.20 37.03 41.28
CA LEU A 3 -12.79 37.10 39.97
C LEU A 3 -12.21 35.91 39.14
N SER A 4 -12.97 34.83 38.98
CA SER A 4 -12.63 33.70 38.11
C SER A 4 -12.90 34.11 36.67
N LEU A 5 -11.84 34.35 35.87
CA LEU A 5 -11.93 34.47 34.42
C LEU A 5 -12.14 33.09 33.82
N LEU A 6 -13.34 32.85 33.32
CA LEU A 6 -13.67 31.68 32.48
C LEU A 6 -13.10 31.92 31.09
N PHE A 7 -12.01 31.21 30.73
CA PHE A 7 -11.49 31.19 29.35
C PHE A 7 -12.40 30.27 28.52
N MET A 8 -13.35 30.85 27.83
CA MET A 8 -14.12 30.16 26.80
C MET A 8 -13.22 30.01 25.57
N GLY A 9 -12.60 28.86 25.42
CA GLY A 9 -11.88 28.49 24.20
C GLY A 9 -12.86 28.46 23.03
N ILE A 10 -12.66 29.34 22.06
CA ILE A 10 -13.41 29.33 20.80
C ILE A 10 -12.89 28.12 20.01
N PHE A 11 -13.59 26.97 20.10
CA PHE A 11 -13.40 25.89 19.16
C PHE A 11 -13.94 26.34 17.81
N SER A 12 -13.07 26.80 16.91
CA SER A 12 -13.41 26.90 15.50
C SER A 12 -13.59 25.48 14.97
N PRO A 13 -14.73 25.13 14.38
CA PRO A 13 -14.84 23.84 13.70
C PRO A 13 -13.83 23.83 12.54
N ALA A 14 -12.87 22.93 12.60
CA ALA A 14 -12.04 22.64 11.45
C ALA A 14 -12.97 21.99 10.40
N PHE A 15 -13.21 22.66 9.30
CA PHE A 15 -13.90 22.05 8.17
C PHE A 15 -12.93 21.06 7.54
N ALA A 16 -13.33 19.78 7.50
CA ALA A 16 -12.58 18.76 6.78
C ALA A 16 -12.52 19.10 5.29
N ASN A 17 -11.34 19.14 4.71
CA ASN A 17 -11.16 19.37 3.29
C ASN A 17 -11.49 18.08 2.53
N SER A 18 -12.57 18.09 1.76
CA SER A 18 -13.01 16.94 0.97
C SER A 18 -12.91 17.22 -0.52
N ILE A 19 -12.52 16.17 -1.28
CA ILE A 19 -12.56 16.21 -2.74
C ILE A 19 -13.45 15.08 -3.28
N LYS A 20 -14.06 15.32 -4.44
CA LYS A 20 -14.71 14.30 -5.25
C LYS A 20 -13.80 13.97 -6.41
N TRP A 21 -13.54 12.69 -6.58
CA TRP A 21 -12.71 12.17 -7.65
C TRP A 21 -13.54 11.19 -8.49
N SER A 22 -13.53 11.35 -9.80
CA SER A 22 -14.20 10.42 -10.72
C SER A 22 -13.16 9.81 -11.65
N MET A 23 -13.33 8.52 -11.94
CA MET A 23 -12.50 7.81 -12.90
C MET A 23 -13.35 6.85 -13.73
N PRO A 24 -12.92 6.49 -14.97
CA PRO A 24 -13.60 5.48 -15.78
C PRO A 24 -13.49 4.10 -15.12
N GLY A 25 -14.64 3.53 -14.74
CA GLY A 25 -14.72 2.26 -14.01
C GLY A 25 -14.33 2.36 -12.54
N ASP A 26 -14.59 1.30 -11.80
CA ASP A 26 -14.22 1.13 -10.39
C ASP A 26 -13.05 0.16 -10.25
N SER A 27 -12.43 0.16 -9.09
CA SER A 27 -11.51 -0.92 -8.68
C SER A 27 -12.25 -2.25 -8.63
N LEU A 28 -11.73 -3.27 -9.27
CA LEU A 28 -12.32 -4.61 -9.25
C LEU A 28 -12.19 -5.30 -7.89
N THR A 29 -11.16 -4.92 -7.15
CA THR A 29 -10.81 -5.52 -5.86
C THR A 29 -10.01 -4.55 -5.00
N LEU A 30 -9.98 -4.80 -3.69
CA LEU A 30 -9.03 -4.17 -2.77
C LEU A 30 -7.80 -5.05 -2.49
N ASP A 31 -7.76 -6.29 -2.98
CA ASP A 31 -6.55 -7.12 -2.94
C ASP A 31 -5.54 -6.58 -3.96
N PRO A 32 -4.37 -6.08 -3.51
CA PRO A 32 -3.44 -5.38 -4.39
C PRO A 32 -2.69 -6.31 -5.36
N HIS A 33 -2.89 -7.63 -5.28
CA HIS A 33 -2.23 -8.61 -6.14
C HIS A 33 -3.18 -9.42 -7.02
N ALA A 34 -4.51 -9.28 -6.83
CA ALA A 34 -5.49 -10.10 -7.56
C ALA A 34 -5.85 -9.53 -8.94
N GLN A 35 -5.55 -8.26 -9.21
CA GLN A 35 -5.81 -7.61 -10.49
C GLN A 35 -4.73 -6.59 -10.84
N ASN A 36 -4.38 -6.54 -12.14
CA ASN A 36 -3.35 -5.64 -12.68
C ASN A 36 -3.96 -4.68 -13.71
N GLU A 37 -4.92 -3.85 -13.28
CA GLU A 37 -5.58 -2.88 -14.14
C GLU A 37 -5.59 -1.48 -13.50
N GLY A 38 -5.78 -0.44 -14.33
CA GLY A 38 -5.60 0.96 -13.94
C GLY A 38 -6.42 1.41 -12.74
N PRO A 39 -7.76 1.25 -12.74
CA PRO A 39 -8.62 1.63 -11.61
C PRO A 39 -8.24 0.97 -10.28
N THR A 40 -7.95 -0.34 -10.26
CA THR A 40 -7.49 -1.02 -9.04
C THR A 40 -6.14 -0.46 -8.55
N HIS A 41 -5.19 -0.22 -9.45
CA HIS A 41 -3.92 0.42 -9.08
C HIS A 41 -4.10 1.84 -8.53
N MET A 42 -5.02 2.64 -9.08
CA MET A 42 -5.31 3.99 -8.59
C MET A 42 -5.85 3.98 -7.16
N VAL A 43 -6.76 3.07 -6.85
CA VAL A 43 -7.28 2.86 -5.49
C VAL A 43 -6.20 2.32 -4.56
N SER A 44 -5.46 1.31 -5.01
CA SER A 44 -4.40 0.67 -4.22
C SER A 44 -3.32 1.65 -3.79
N ARG A 45 -2.92 2.61 -4.65
CA ARG A 45 -1.91 3.64 -4.33
C ARG A 45 -2.34 4.62 -3.24
N GLN A 46 -3.62 4.74 -2.91
CA GLN A 46 -4.09 5.55 -1.79
C GLN A 46 -3.94 4.81 -0.45
N VAL A 47 -4.00 3.48 -0.49
CA VAL A 47 -4.14 2.59 0.67
C VAL A 47 -2.84 1.87 0.99
N TYR A 48 -2.12 1.43 -0.04
CA TYR A 48 -0.92 0.63 0.08
C TYR A 48 0.30 1.38 -0.45
N GLU A 49 1.46 0.97 -0.01
CA GLU A 49 2.75 1.47 -0.49
C GLU A 49 3.64 0.29 -0.92
N GLY A 50 4.59 0.58 -1.82
CA GLY A 50 5.60 -0.37 -2.25
C GLY A 50 6.95 -0.12 -1.59
N LEU A 51 7.95 -0.93 -1.92
CA LEU A 51 9.34 -0.67 -1.50
C LEU A 51 9.84 0.66 -2.05
N VAL A 52 9.51 0.93 -3.30
CA VAL A 52 9.91 2.13 -4.06
C VAL A 52 8.72 2.66 -4.84
N THR A 53 8.76 3.92 -5.21
CA THR A 53 7.70 4.59 -5.98
C THR A 53 8.28 5.36 -7.17
N PRO A 54 7.54 5.51 -8.28
CA PRO A 54 7.97 6.39 -9.36
C PRO A 54 7.79 7.86 -8.96
N GLY A 55 8.80 8.68 -9.19
CA GLY A 55 8.71 10.12 -9.11
C GLY A 55 8.05 10.73 -10.36
N ILE A 56 7.84 12.05 -10.33
CA ILE A 56 7.16 12.79 -11.41
C ILE A 56 7.88 12.73 -12.75
N ASN A 57 9.20 12.54 -12.74
CA ASN A 57 10.01 12.39 -13.94
C ASN A 57 10.36 10.92 -14.23
N MET A 58 9.61 9.98 -13.65
CA MET A 58 9.81 8.53 -13.75
C MET A 58 11.11 8.02 -13.10
N GLU A 59 11.78 8.82 -12.28
CA GLU A 59 12.86 8.37 -11.41
C GLU A 59 12.32 7.45 -10.32
N ILE A 60 13.15 6.54 -9.84
CA ILE A 60 12.79 5.66 -8.71
C ILE A 60 13.12 6.37 -7.40
N LEU A 61 12.10 6.55 -6.58
CA LEU A 61 12.20 7.17 -5.26
C LEU A 61 12.04 6.14 -4.14
N PRO A 62 12.73 6.33 -3.00
CA PRO A 62 12.48 5.58 -1.78
C PRO A 62 11.01 5.72 -1.33
N GLN A 63 10.43 4.60 -0.83
CA GLN A 63 9.12 4.62 -0.17
C GLN A 63 9.22 3.83 1.13
N LEU A 64 8.77 2.59 1.23
CA LEU A 64 9.00 1.76 2.42
C LEU A 64 10.46 1.31 2.57
N ALA A 65 11.21 1.22 1.47
CA ALA A 65 12.67 1.12 1.53
C ALA A 65 13.29 2.53 1.58
N GLU A 66 14.18 2.78 2.54
CA GLU A 66 14.95 4.02 2.64
C GLU A 66 16.16 4.02 1.70
N SER A 67 16.71 2.84 1.45
CA SER A 67 17.85 2.62 0.56
C SER A 67 17.93 1.17 0.10
N TRP A 68 18.72 0.93 -0.94
CA TRP A 68 18.98 -0.41 -1.45
C TRP A 68 20.38 -0.49 -2.07
N GLU A 69 20.89 -1.70 -2.15
CA GLU A 69 22.15 -1.99 -2.83
C GLU A 69 22.10 -3.35 -3.53
N THR A 70 22.94 -3.52 -4.54
CA THR A 70 23.14 -4.79 -5.21
C THR A 70 24.39 -5.47 -4.63
N THR A 71 24.23 -6.54 -3.87
CA THR A 71 25.32 -7.26 -3.19
C THR A 71 25.93 -8.36 -4.07
N ALA A 72 25.18 -8.84 -5.06
CA ALA A 72 25.64 -9.72 -6.13
C ALA A 72 24.85 -9.39 -7.42
N ALA A 73 25.26 -9.94 -8.55
CA ALA A 73 24.64 -9.65 -9.84
C ALA A 73 23.11 -9.91 -9.90
N ASP A 74 22.63 -10.80 -9.05
CA ASP A 74 21.24 -11.26 -8.94
C ASP A 74 20.64 -11.02 -7.55
N THR A 75 21.33 -10.30 -6.65
CA THR A 75 20.94 -10.16 -5.25
C THR A 75 20.89 -8.70 -4.85
N TRP A 76 19.70 -8.28 -4.40
CA TRP A 76 19.41 -6.95 -3.91
C TRP A 76 19.09 -6.99 -2.43
N VAL A 77 19.56 -5.99 -1.69
CA VAL A 77 19.26 -5.80 -0.26
C VAL A 77 18.64 -4.44 -0.07
N PHE A 78 17.51 -4.41 0.62
CA PHE A 78 16.72 -3.20 0.90
C PHE A 78 16.70 -2.94 2.41
N ASN A 79 17.00 -1.71 2.81
CA ASN A 79 16.86 -1.24 4.18
C ASN A 79 15.45 -0.64 4.35
N ILE A 80 14.67 -1.19 5.27
CA ILE A 80 13.25 -0.87 5.46
C ILE A 80 13.09 0.22 6.52
N ARG A 81 12.22 1.16 6.25
CA ARG A 81 11.87 2.28 7.13
C ARG A 81 11.32 1.77 8.45
N LYS A 82 11.80 2.38 9.55
CA LYS A 82 11.35 2.07 10.91
C LYS A 82 10.15 2.92 11.30
N GLY A 83 9.30 2.39 12.17
CA GLY A 83 8.17 3.10 12.75
C GLY A 83 6.98 3.30 11.80
N VAL A 84 6.98 2.64 10.64
CA VAL A 84 5.82 2.58 9.76
C VAL A 84 4.78 1.66 10.36
N LYS A 85 3.50 2.09 10.32
CA LYS A 85 2.37 1.29 10.79
C LYS A 85 1.37 1.02 9.67
N PHE A 86 0.80 -0.17 9.72
CA PHE A 86 -0.41 -0.48 8.96
C PHE A 86 -1.62 0.27 9.51
N HIS A 87 -2.70 0.30 8.76
CA HIS A 87 -3.93 1.01 9.11
C HIS A 87 -4.61 0.50 10.38
N ASP A 88 -4.37 -0.75 10.76
CA ASP A 88 -4.82 -1.36 12.01
C ASP A 88 -3.92 -1.05 13.20
N GLY A 89 -2.81 -0.35 13.00
CA GLY A 89 -1.85 0.06 14.00
C GLY A 89 -0.71 -0.92 14.24
N SER A 90 -0.68 -2.09 13.59
CA SER A 90 0.44 -3.03 13.64
C SER A 90 1.69 -2.43 12.97
N ASP A 91 2.87 -2.87 13.40
CA ASP A 91 4.14 -2.39 12.86
C ASP A 91 4.49 -3.11 11.55
N LEU A 92 5.01 -2.35 10.58
CA LEU A 92 5.61 -2.91 9.37
C LEU A 92 6.97 -3.51 9.69
N THR A 93 7.20 -4.73 9.21
CA THR A 93 8.49 -5.42 9.28
C THR A 93 8.96 -5.89 7.90
N ALA A 94 10.21 -6.32 7.82
CA ALA A 94 10.77 -6.93 6.63
C ALA A 94 10.07 -8.24 6.24
N SER A 95 9.41 -8.94 7.20
CA SER A 95 8.61 -10.13 6.92
C SER A 95 7.40 -9.80 6.04
N ASP A 96 6.70 -8.70 6.31
CA ASP A 96 5.56 -8.25 5.52
C ASP A 96 5.95 -7.95 4.06
N ILE A 97 7.12 -7.35 3.87
CA ILE A 97 7.68 -7.09 2.54
C ILE A 97 7.99 -8.41 1.80
N ALA A 98 8.70 -9.32 2.46
CA ALA A 98 9.05 -10.62 1.90
C ALA A 98 7.79 -11.45 1.58
N PHE A 99 6.82 -11.46 2.49
CA PHE A 99 5.50 -12.07 2.30
C PHE A 99 4.82 -11.50 1.04
N SER A 100 4.70 -10.17 0.94
CA SER A 100 3.99 -9.50 -0.15
C SER A 100 4.62 -9.79 -1.52
N ILE A 101 5.95 -9.75 -1.64
CA ILE A 101 6.66 -10.09 -2.87
C ILE A 101 6.43 -11.57 -3.23
N ASN A 102 6.55 -12.49 -2.27
CA ASN A 102 6.37 -13.92 -2.51
C ASN A 102 4.90 -14.25 -2.84
N ARG A 103 3.93 -13.55 -2.23
CA ARG A 103 2.51 -13.66 -2.56
C ARG A 103 2.24 -13.18 -3.99
N ALA A 104 2.75 -12.00 -4.35
CA ALA A 104 2.57 -11.40 -5.67
C ALA A 104 3.15 -12.27 -6.81
N LYS A 105 4.24 -13.01 -6.57
CA LYS A 105 4.86 -13.91 -7.56
C LYS A 105 4.21 -15.29 -7.66
N THR A 106 3.20 -15.58 -6.82
CA THR A 106 2.57 -16.91 -6.74
C THR A 106 1.16 -16.85 -7.34
N ALA A 107 0.85 -17.73 -8.29
CA ALA A 107 -0.50 -17.85 -8.85
C ALA A 107 -1.53 -18.13 -7.73
N PRO A 108 -2.75 -17.56 -7.84
CA PRO A 108 -3.34 -16.90 -9.00
C PRO A 108 -3.16 -15.37 -9.07
N SER A 109 -2.12 -14.80 -8.46
CA SER A 109 -1.85 -13.36 -8.54
C SER A 109 -1.65 -12.90 -9.99
N ASP A 110 -2.24 -11.76 -10.36
CA ASP A 110 -2.04 -11.10 -11.65
C ASP A 110 -0.67 -10.39 -11.78
N MET A 111 0.10 -10.32 -10.67
CA MET A 111 1.44 -9.75 -10.67
C MET A 111 2.53 -10.75 -11.09
N VAL A 112 2.21 -12.04 -11.25
CA VAL A 112 3.18 -13.12 -11.52
C VAL A 112 4.09 -12.79 -12.71
N ASP A 113 3.52 -12.42 -13.84
CA ASP A 113 4.28 -12.15 -15.07
C ASP A 113 5.16 -10.89 -14.94
N LEU A 114 4.73 -9.92 -14.15
CA LEU A 114 5.49 -8.68 -13.92
C LEU A 114 6.80 -8.94 -13.21
N ILE A 115 6.80 -9.84 -12.22
CA ILE A 115 7.94 -10.11 -11.33
C ILE A 115 8.47 -11.54 -11.42
N LYS A 116 8.21 -12.24 -12.53
CA LYS A 116 8.61 -13.65 -12.73
C LYS A 116 10.12 -13.90 -12.60
N SER A 117 10.94 -12.88 -12.80
CA SER A 117 12.38 -12.95 -12.60
C SER A 117 12.80 -12.99 -11.13
N ILE A 118 11.91 -12.66 -10.19
CA ILE A 118 12.19 -12.78 -8.76
C ILE A 118 12.14 -14.25 -8.38
N LYS A 119 13.27 -14.76 -7.89
CA LYS A 119 13.39 -16.13 -7.37
C LYS A 119 12.83 -16.23 -5.96
N SER A 120 13.23 -15.32 -5.08
CA SER A 120 12.78 -15.26 -3.69
C SER A 120 12.91 -13.87 -3.09
N ALA A 121 12.09 -13.60 -2.09
CA ALA A 121 12.29 -12.50 -1.15
C ALA A 121 12.32 -13.08 0.27
N SER A 122 13.21 -12.58 1.11
CA SER A 122 13.37 -13.02 2.51
C SER A 122 13.78 -11.87 3.42
N ALA A 123 13.24 -11.83 4.64
CA ALA A 123 13.71 -10.96 5.69
C ALA A 123 15.04 -11.48 6.22
N LEU A 124 16.05 -10.63 6.32
CA LEU A 124 17.33 -10.93 6.96
C LEU A 124 17.29 -10.57 8.46
N ASP A 125 16.54 -9.54 8.78
CA ASP A 125 16.16 -9.08 10.12
C ASP A 125 14.87 -8.27 10.01
N ASP A 126 14.42 -7.60 11.09
CA ASP A 126 13.14 -6.85 11.12
C ASP A 126 13.08 -5.68 10.13
N HIS A 127 14.22 -5.20 9.63
CA HIS A 127 14.30 -4.02 8.77
C HIS A 127 15.19 -4.21 7.53
N THR A 128 15.52 -5.45 7.20
CA THR A 128 16.37 -5.74 6.02
C THR A 128 15.74 -6.87 5.21
N VAL A 129 15.46 -6.58 3.93
CA VAL A 129 14.91 -7.55 2.97
C VAL A 129 15.94 -7.86 1.90
N GLN A 130 16.14 -9.14 1.61
CA GLN A 130 16.89 -9.60 0.46
C GLN A 130 15.92 -10.07 -0.63
N VAL A 131 16.15 -9.61 -1.87
CA VAL A 131 15.47 -10.09 -3.08
C VAL A 131 16.50 -10.72 -4.00
N VAL A 132 16.28 -11.98 -4.36
CA VAL A 132 17.11 -12.72 -5.31
C VAL A 132 16.36 -12.91 -6.61
N THR A 133 17.02 -12.65 -7.75
CA THR A 133 16.47 -12.79 -9.10
C THR A 133 17.09 -13.95 -9.86
N ASP A 134 16.47 -14.38 -10.95
CA ASP A 134 17.01 -15.39 -11.88
C ASP A 134 18.01 -14.73 -12.84
N GLY A 135 19.22 -14.43 -12.31
CA GLY A 135 20.24 -13.65 -13.00
C GLY A 135 20.06 -12.13 -12.86
N PRO A 136 20.92 -11.33 -13.50
CA PRO A 136 20.88 -9.88 -13.40
C PRO A 136 19.56 -9.29 -13.89
N ASN A 137 18.92 -8.44 -13.06
CA ASN A 137 17.67 -7.77 -13.42
C ASN A 137 17.81 -6.24 -13.22
N PRO A 138 18.21 -5.49 -14.24
CA PRO A 138 18.41 -4.04 -14.14
C PRO A 138 17.10 -3.25 -14.00
N ILE A 139 15.93 -3.87 -14.25
CA ILE A 139 14.61 -3.21 -14.16
C ILE A 139 13.85 -3.61 -12.90
N LEU A 140 14.47 -4.33 -11.96
CA LEU A 140 13.80 -4.82 -10.74
C LEU A 140 13.10 -3.70 -9.99
N LEU A 141 13.76 -2.56 -9.80
CA LEU A 141 13.17 -1.43 -9.08
C LEU A 141 11.90 -0.93 -9.77
N ASN A 142 11.87 -0.84 -11.09
CA ASN A 142 10.68 -0.45 -11.84
C ASN A 142 9.54 -1.46 -11.65
N GLN A 143 9.84 -2.75 -11.63
CA GLN A 143 8.85 -3.79 -11.37
C GLN A 143 8.29 -3.69 -9.95
N LEU A 144 9.15 -3.43 -8.96
CA LEU A 144 8.76 -3.30 -7.55
C LEU A 144 7.88 -2.07 -7.26
N THR A 145 7.85 -1.04 -8.14
CA THR A 145 6.91 0.10 -7.99
C THR A 145 5.44 -0.32 -8.12
N GLN A 146 5.17 -1.51 -8.64
CA GLN A 146 3.82 -2.06 -8.84
C GLN A 146 3.44 -3.09 -7.78
N ILE A 147 4.37 -3.48 -6.90
CA ILE A 147 4.13 -4.49 -5.86
C ILE A 147 3.87 -3.78 -4.54
N PHE A 148 2.63 -3.83 -4.10
CA PHE A 148 2.18 -3.23 -2.86
C PHE A 148 2.38 -4.17 -1.68
N VAL A 149 2.61 -3.60 -0.50
CA VAL A 149 2.88 -4.34 0.72
C VAL A 149 1.63 -4.50 1.56
N MET A 150 1.36 -5.73 1.98
CA MET A 150 0.28 -6.13 2.89
C MET A 150 0.88 -6.60 4.21
N SER A 151 0.13 -6.44 5.30
CA SER A 151 0.48 -7.09 6.57
C SER A 151 0.32 -8.61 6.44
N GLU A 152 1.38 -9.35 6.75
CA GLU A 152 1.40 -10.81 6.75
C GLU A 152 0.42 -11.38 7.78
N ASP A 153 0.43 -10.83 9.00
CA ASP A 153 -0.42 -11.29 10.09
C ASP A 153 -1.90 -10.99 9.82
N TRP A 154 -2.20 -9.81 9.27
CA TRP A 154 -3.56 -9.47 8.87
C TRP A 154 -4.06 -10.37 7.74
N ALA A 155 -3.21 -10.65 6.74
CA ALA A 155 -3.55 -11.56 5.65
C ALA A 155 -3.86 -12.98 6.17
N LYS A 156 -3.03 -13.51 7.07
CA LYS A 156 -3.26 -14.82 7.73
C LYS A 156 -4.53 -14.85 8.55
N ALA A 157 -4.81 -13.79 9.30
CA ALA A 157 -6.01 -13.71 10.15
C ALA A 157 -7.32 -13.67 9.35
N ASN A 158 -7.24 -13.37 8.05
CA ASN A 158 -8.40 -13.21 7.16
C ASN A 158 -8.39 -14.18 5.96
N ASP A 159 -7.61 -15.25 6.01
CA ASP A 159 -7.51 -16.28 4.95
C ASP A 159 -7.11 -15.68 3.59
N CYS A 160 -6.16 -14.72 3.58
CA CYS A 160 -5.71 -13.97 2.41
C CYS A 160 -4.22 -14.19 2.08
N GLU A 161 -3.57 -15.25 2.60
CA GLU A 161 -2.13 -15.52 2.36
C GLU A 161 -1.82 -15.77 0.90
N VAL A 162 -2.81 -16.21 0.15
CA VAL A 162 -2.74 -16.40 -1.30
C VAL A 162 -3.70 -15.42 -1.95
N SER A 163 -3.32 -14.85 -3.10
CA SER A 163 -4.24 -14.07 -3.91
C SER A 163 -5.37 -14.96 -4.42
N TYR A 164 -6.58 -14.44 -4.53
CA TYR A 164 -7.70 -15.19 -5.08
C TYR A 164 -7.81 -15.00 -6.60
N ASN A 165 -8.43 -15.98 -7.27
CA ASN A 165 -8.65 -15.91 -8.71
C ASN A 165 -9.94 -15.14 -9.02
N TRP A 166 -9.77 -13.85 -9.30
CA TRP A 166 -10.89 -12.97 -9.65
C TRP A 166 -11.58 -13.41 -10.95
N ASP A 167 -10.81 -13.82 -11.97
CA ASP A 167 -11.33 -14.24 -13.27
C ASP A 167 -12.18 -15.53 -13.17
N ALA A 168 -11.90 -16.37 -12.18
CA ALA A 168 -12.70 -17.55 -11.88
C ALA A 168 -13.96 -17.25 -11.06
N GLY A 169 -14.19 -16.00 -10.66
CA GLY A 169 -15.30 -15.58 -9.81
C GLY A 169 -15.14 -16.02 -8.35
N GLU A 170 -13.92 -16.28 -7.90
CA GLU A 170 -13.66 -16.54 -6.49
C GLU A 170 -13.90 -15.27 -5.66
N THR A 171 -14.10 -15.45 -4.36
CA THR A 171 -14.25 -14.36 -3.40
C THR A 171 -13.22 -14.47 -2.29
N SER A 172 -12.82 -13.33 -1.74
CA SER A 172 -11.86 -13.25 -0.64
C SER A 172 -12.25 -12.11 0.29
N TYR A 173 -11.90 -12.21 1.57
CA TYR A 173 -12.04 -11.10 2.51
C TYR A 173 -11.27 -9.86 2.01
N CYS A 174 -10.08 -10.05 1.46
CA CYS A 174 -9.23 -9.00 0.91
C CYS A 174 -9.79 -8.35 -0.37
N ALA A 175 -10.78 -8.97 -1.02
CA ALA A 175 -11.46 -8.36 -2.16
C ALA A 175 -12.20 -7.07 -1.80
N SER A 176 -12.69 -6.98 -0.55
CA SER A 176 -13.52 -5.87 -0.06
C SER A 176 -12.95 -5.17 1.17
N ASN A 177 -11.82 -5.64 1.70
CA ASN A 177 -11.17 -5.09 2.88
C ASN A 177 -9.68 -4.85 2.60
N ALA A 178 -9.14 -3.80 3.18
CA ALA A 178 -7.75 -3.39 2.96
C ALA A 178 -7.07 -2.99 4.27
N ASN A 179 -5.81 -3.39 4.43
CA ASN A 179 -4.93 -2.98 5.52
C ASN A 179 -3.54 -2.66 4.95
N GLY A 180 -3.33 -1.42 4.56
CA GLY A 180 -2.07 -0.93 4.01
C GLY A 180 -1.36 0.03 4.95
N THR A 181 -0.29 0.65 4.46
CA THR A 181 0.50 1.66 5.18
C THR A 181 0.29 3.07 4.64
N GLY A 182 -0.55 3.22 3.61
CA GLY A 182 -0.68 4.43 2.82
C GLY A 182 -1.34 5.62 3.52
N PRO A 183 -1.36 6.78 2.85
CA PRO A 183 -1.84 8.04 3.41
C PRO A 183 -3.35 8.09 3.65
N PHE A 184 -4.12 7.16 3.07
CA PHE A 184 -5.57 7.10 3.24
C PHE A 184 -6.04 5.70 3.61
N LYS A 185 -7.11 5.65 4.44
CA LYS A 185 -7.84 4.44 4.85
C LYS A 185 -9.19 4.42 4.14
N ILE A 186 -9.65 3.26 3.66
CA ILE A 186 -11.01 3.11 3.16
C ILE A 186 -11.96 2.96 4.35
N THR A 187 -12.94 3.85 4.45
CA THR A 187 -13.96 3.84 5.51
C THR A 187 -15.33 3.43 5.02
N PHE A 188 -15.55 3.51 3.71
CA PHE A 188 -16.77 3.04 3.07
C PHE A 188 -16.47 2.59 1.64
N ARG A 189 -17.08 1.48 1.22
CA ARG A 189 -17.06 1.03 -0.17
C ARG A 189 -18.37 0.35 -0.54
N GLU A 190 -18.95 0.82 -1.61
CA GLU A 190 -20.01 0.15 -2.37
C GLU A 190 -19.54 0.10 -3.81
N GLN A 191 -19.21 -1.12 -4.29
CA GLN A 191 -18.61 -1.32 -5.60
C GLN A 191 -19.49 -0.74 -6.70
N ASP A 192 -18.87 -0.12 -7.71
CA ASP A 192 -19.49 0.57 -8.83
C ASP A 192 -20.39 1.77 -8.45
N VAL A 193 -20.43 2.14 -7.16
CA VAL A 193 -21.22 3.27 -6.67
C VAL A 193 -20.32 4.33 -6.04
N ARG A 194 -19.57 3.96 -5.00
CA ARG A 194 -18.76 4.92 -4.25
C ARG A 194 -17.74 4.27 -3.33
N THR A 195 -16.54 4.83 -3.30
CA THR A 195 -15.53 4.54 -2.27
C THR A 195 -15.15 5.82 -1.53
N VAL A 196 -15.12 5.78 -0.20
CA VAL A 196 -14.71 6.90 0.66
C VAL A 196 -13.39 6.55 1.32
N PHE A 197 -12.44 7.47 1.18
CA PHE A 197 -11.15 7.41 1.84
C PHE A 197 -11.08 8.54 2.87
N GLU A 198 -10.53 8.23 4.04
CA GLU A 198 -10.20 9.20 5.07
C GLU A 198 -8.68 9.24 5.29
N LYS A 199 -8.16 10.42 5.57
CA LYS A 199 -6.74 10.63 5.85
C LYS A 199 -6.28 9.72 6.98
N ASN A 200 -5.16 9.04 6.78
CA ASN A 200 -4.45 8.31 7.82
C ASN A 200 -3.60 9.29 8.64
N ASN A 201 -4.07 9.69 9.82
CA ASN A 201 -3.36 10.64 10.67
C ASN A 201 -2.07 10.05 11.30
N ASP A 202 -1.90 8.73 11.22
CA ASP A 202 -0.70 8.01 11.70
C ASP A 202 0.25 7.67 10.54
N TRP A 203 0.03 8.26 9.34
CA TRP A 203 0.89 8.00 8.20
C TRP A 203 2.30 8.54 8.46
N TRP A 204 3.30 7.73 8.15
CA TRP A 204 4.72 7.99 8.39
C TRP A 204 5.32 9.09 7.49
N GLY A 205 4.67 9.41 6.37
CA GLY A 205 5.16 10.38 5.40
C GLY A 205 4.90 11.82 5.83
N ASP A 206 5.32 12.76 4.98
CA ASP A 206 5.09 14.19 5.19
C ASP A 206 3.66 14.57 4.75
N ASP A 207 2.76 14.65 5.70
CA ASP A 207 1.35 14.98 5.48
C ASP A 207 1.12 16.46 5.13
N SER A 208 2.15 17.32 5.24
CA SER A 208 2.08 18.71 4.79
C SER A 208 2.04 18.85 3.26
N THR A 209 2.34 17.77 2.53
CA THR A 209 2.33 17.74 1.06
C THR A 209 0.92 17.75 0.45
N PHE A 210 -0.11 17.47 1.26
CA PHE A 210 -1.52 17.53 0.85
C PHE A 210 -2.41 18.02 1.99
N ASN A 211 -3.54 18.64 1.62
CA ASN A 211 -4.50 19.23 2.57
C ASN A 211 -5.91 18.61 2.42
N VAL A 212 -5.99 17.34 2.07
CA VAL A 212 -7.24 16.61 1.87
C VAL A 212 -7.45 15.66 3.04
N ASP A 213 -8.61 15.75 3.68
CA ASP A 213 -8.99 14.87 4.79
C ASP A 213 -9.87 13.71 4.31
N THR A 214 -10.66 13.93 3.24
CA THR A 214 -11.58 12.92 2.71
C THR A 214 -11.58 12.95 1.18
N ILE A 215 -11.52 11.77 0.57
CA ILE A 215 -11.69 11.58 -0.88
C ILE A 215 -12.96 10.74 -1.09
N GLU A 216 -13.88 11.25 -1.89
CA GLU A 216 -15.04 10.49 -2.36
C GLU A 216 -14.81 10.11 -3.83
N LEU A 217 -14.53 8.83 -4.08
CA LEU A 217 -14.38 8.27 -5.42
C LEU A 217 -15.75 7.85 -5.96
N LEU A 218 -16.08 8.34 -7.14
CA LEU A 218 -17.32 8.07 -7.87
C LEU A 218 -16.96 7.50 -9.24
N PRO A 219 -17.13 6.19 -9.48
CA PRO A 219 -16.92 5.58 -10.81
C PRO A 219 -17.93 6.14 -11.83
N ILE A 220 -17.50 6.26 -13.10
CA ILE A 220 -18.31 6.77 -14.22
C ILE A 220 -18.18 5.85 -15.45
#